data_7dc1b28f7cee7e56bf836db0dd8fdd2f
#
_entry.id   7dc1b28f7cee7e56bf836db0dd8fdd2f
#
_cell.length_a   1.000
_cell.length_b   1.000
_cell.length_c   1.000
_cell.angle_alpha   90.00
_cell.angle_beta   90.00
_cell.angle_gamma   90.00
#
_symmetry.space_group_name_H-M   'P 1'
#
loop_
_entity.id
_entity.type
_entity.pdbx_description
1 polymer ?
#
loop_
_entity_poly.entity_id
_entity_poly.type
_entity_poly.pdbx_seq_one_letter_code
_entity_poly.pdbx_strand_id
1 'polypeptide(L)'
;MSDLEVDPPHQQPQQLAMTPRRGRHSGRRGGGCLSAHPSAQEAASQAASPSSPSSSTTARVCPLMEGVEDNWTWSKRHRSKEVVLSGPNSRTVHFHPNWSKGTAGVQGKRPLNNGRHYWELHVSQRVFGTSIMFGIGTKSARLHANAFRNMLGENEHGWGLSHKGVLWHKGVALLYTKRFRENHPTQIGVLFDGIEGTLTYYKDGKCLGVAFRGLNQIDEPLYPIVCSTAAKTEMTLKCTRREFVSLQDRCRAVIMRRVRSTSRLEKLKLPLPISDYLSEVIDDKEPLRQKPRRKMPSKCDHTE
;
A
#
# COMPACT_ATOMS: atom_id res chain seq x y z
N MET A 1 -26.81 -22.75 50.02
CA MET A 1 -25.38 -23.04 50.18
C MET A 1 -24.72 -22.42 48.99
N SER A 2 -24.16 -21.28 49.23
CA SER A 2 -23.61 -20.30 48.31
C SER A 2 -22.10 -20.46 48.29
N ASP A 3 -21.53 -20.72 47.09
CA ASP A 3 -20.09 -20.67 46.91
C ASP A 3 -19.75 -19.39 46.12
N LEU A 4 -19.05 -18.51 46.82
CA LEU A 4 -18.49 -17.25 46.35
C LEU A 4 -17.13 -17.58 45.71
N GLU A 5 -17.01 -17.34 44.40
CA GLU A 5 -15.76 -17.40 43.66
C GLU A 5 -15.07 -16.03 43.76
N VAL A 6 -13.83 -16.06 44.28
CA VAL A 6 -13.00 -14.88 44.58
C VAL A 6 -12.05 -14.64 43.39
N ASP A 7 -12.13 -13.46 42.74
CA ASP A 7 -11.20 -12.99 41.73
C ASP A 7 -9.79 -12.70 42.31
N PRO A 8 -8.70 -13.04 41.60
CA PRO A 8 -7.35 -12.67 41.99
C PRO A 8 -6.98 -11.23 41.58
N PRO A 9 -6.08 -10.55 42.29
CA PRO A 9 -5.81 -9.12 42.14
C PRO A 9 -4.95 -8.77 40.96
N HIS A 10 -5.31 -7.67 40.28
CA HIS A 10 -4.56 -6.95 39.27
C HIS A 10 -3.18 -6.53 39.76
N GLN A 11 -2.11 -7.00 39.09
CA GLN A 11 -0.76 -6.45 39.21
C GLN A 11 -0.55 -5.33 38.20
N GLN A 12 -0.32 -4.12 38.70
CA GLN A 12 0.18 -2.96 37.93
C GLN A 12 1.69 -3.10 37.71
N PRO A 13 2.24 -2.74 36.54
CA PRO A 13 3.68 -2.60 36.34
C PRO A 13 4.19 -1.26 36.88
N GLN A 14 5.18 -1.34 37.76
CA GLN A 14 5.90 -0.22 38.32
C GLN A 14 6.69 0.57 37.29
N GLN A 15 6.56 1.88 37.33
CA GLN A 15 7.38 2.85 36.62
C GLN A 15 8.75 2.96 37.29
N LEU A 16 9.81 2.65 36.54
CA LEU A 16 11.19 2.95 36.95
C LEU A 16 11.55 4.38 36.54
N ALA A 17 11.72 5.23 37.53
CA ALA A 17 12.22 6.60 37.41
C ALA A 17 13.75 6.57 37.17
N MET A 18 14.19 7.18 36.10
CA MET A 18 15.62 7.47 35.85
C MET A 18 15.94 8.90 36.25
N THR A 19 16.79 9.05 37.26
CA THR A 19 17.41 10.30 37.69
C THR A 19 18.59 10.73 36.77
N PRO A 20 18.81 12.03 36.57
CA PRO A 20 19.92 12.50 35.72
C PRO A 20 21.22 12.63 36.53
N ARG A 21 22.30 12.05 36.03
CA ARG A 21 23.67 12.25 36.57
C ARG A 21 24.26 13.53 35.99
N ARG A 22 24.58 14.47 36.85
CA ARG A 22 25.51 15.59 36.64
C ARG A 22 26.95 15.06 36.60
N GLY A 23 27.72 15.41 35.56
CA GLY A 23 29.18 15.19 35.46
C GLY A 23 29.90 16.51 35.34
N ARG A 24 30.95 16.67 36.16
CA ARG A 24 31.75 17.86 36.48
C ARG A 24 32.73 18.27 35.36
N HIS A 25 32.95 19.58 35.32
CA HIS A 25 34.09 20.28 34.67
C HIS A 25 35.45 19.93 35.22
N SER A 26 36.51 19.90 34.37
CA SER A 26 37.85 20.44 34.57
C SER A 26 38.53 20.45 33.20
N GLY A 27 39.02 21.44 32.75
CA GLY A 27 39.85 22.58 32.67
C GLY A 27 41.35 22.28 32.59
N ARG A 28 41.99 22.70 31.44
CA ARG A 28 43.39 23.25 31.33
C ARG A 28 43.70 23.43 29.83
N ARG A 29 43.92 24.60 29.41
CA ARG A 29 44.94 25.61 29.16
C ARG A 29 46.22 25.10 28.51
N GLY A 30 46.63 25.84 27.46
CA GLY A 30 47.99 26.09 27.02
C GLY A 30 48.21 25.68 25.58
N GLY A 31 48.45 26.54 24.68
CA GLY A 31 49.45 27.52 24.36
C GLY A 31 50.12 27.01 23.09
N GLY A 32 50.08 27.72 21.99
CA GLY A 32 50.87 28.83 21.63
C GLY A 32 51.63 28.59 20.36
N CYS A 33 51.54 29.55 19.44
CA CYS A 33 52.55 30.13 18.55
C CYS A 33 52.92 29.48 17.20
N LEU A 34 52.60 30.26 16.18
CA LEU A 34 53.43 30.99 15.20
C LEU A 34 53.82 30.26 13.90
N SER A 35 53.27 30.76 12.85
CA SER A 35 53.82 31.51 11.71
C SER A 35 54.72 30.75 10.72
N ALA A 36 54.30 30.77 9.44
CA ALA A 36 55.00 31.46 8.37
C ALA A 36 54.46 31.04 6.99
N HIS A 37 54.01 31.99 6.21
CA HIS A 37 54.06 32.00 4.73
C HIS A 37 55.50 32.25 4.27
N PRO A 38 55.93 31.96 3.01
CA PRO A 38 55.42 32.68 1.84
C PRO A 38 55.38 31.93 0.46
N SER A 39 54.65 32.58 -0.43
CA SER A 39 54.84 32.93 -1.87
C SER A 39 55.06 31.84 -2.92
N ALA A 40 54.13 31.76 -3.84
CA ALA A 40 54.12 32.20 -5.24
C ALA A 40 55.01 31.46 -6.25
N GLN A 41 54.45 30.89 -7.24
CA GLN A 41 54.60 31.24 -8.66
C GLN A 41 53.87 30.28 -9.61
N GLU A 42 53.03 30.87 -10.42
CA GLU A 42 52.64 30.69 -11.80
C GLU A 42 53.18 29.48 -12.56
N ALA A 43 52.24 28.75 -13.22
CA ALA A 43 52.36 28.42 -14.65
C ALA A 43 51.01 27.96 -15.24
N ALA A 44 50.76 28.47 -16.39
CA ALA A 44 49.59 28.53 -17.21
C ALA A 44 48.99 27.23 -17.73
N SER A 45 47.67 27.37 -18.02
CA SER A 45 46.95 26.90 -19.20
C SER A 45 46.87 25.39 -19.50
N GLN A 46 45.66 24.88 -19.36
CA GLN A 46 44.90 24.32 -20.50
C GLN A 46 43.48 24.03 -20.07
N ALA A 47 42.56 24.64 -20.83
CA ALA A 47 41.13 24.49 -20.68
C ALA A 47 40.69 23.05 -21.00
N ALA A 48 40.14 22.38 -20.00
CA ALA A 48 39.33 21.19 -20.20
C ALA A 48 37.90 21.54 -19.73
N SER A 49 36.95 21.53 -20.65
CA SER A 49 35.52 21.74 -20.44
C SER A 49 35.01 20.79 -19.35
N PRO A 50 34.16 21.25 -18.43
CA PRO A 50 33.53 20.32 -17.50
C PRO A 50 32.46 19.52 -18.24
N SER A 51 32.76 18.25 -18.46
CA SER A 51 31.74 17.26 -18.78
C SER A 51 30.75 17.22 -17.63
N SER A 52 29.53 17.68 -17.91
CA SER A 52 28.36 17.55 -17.06
C SER A 52 28.27 16.11 -16.51
N PRO A 53 28.03 15.93 -15.20
CA PRO A 53 27.72 14.60 -14.69
C PRO A 53 26.34 14.24 -15.28
N SER A 54 26.34 13.30 -16.21
CA SER A 54 25.13 12.60 -16.61
C SER A 54 24.55 11.97 -15.35
N SER A 55 23.50 12.57 -14.80
CA SER A 55 22.66 11.97 -13.82
C SER A 55 22.08 10.70 -14.44
N SER A 56 22.74 9.57 -14.24
CA SER A 56 22.14 8.27 -14.46
C SER A 56 20.99 8.13 -13.43
N THR A 57 19.83 8.66 -13.81
CA THR A 57 18.58 8.25 -13.22
C THR A 57 18.46 6.77 -13.56
N THR A 58 18.91 5.92 -12.62
CA THR A 58 18.61 4.49 -12.65
C THR A 58 17.10 4.37 -12.71
N ALA A 59 16.59 4.22 -13.93
CA ALA A 59 15.18 3.97 -14.16
C ALA A 59 14.80 2.78 -13.27
N ARG A 60 13.90 3.01 -12.33
CA ARG A 60 13.42 1.96 -11.43
C ARG A 60 12.75 0.90 -12.28
N VAL A 61 13.41 -0.24 -12.39
CA VAL A 61 12.95 -1.35 -13.21
C VAL A 61 11.76 -1.99 -12.51
N CYS A 62 10.57 -1.87 -13.12
CA CYS A 62 9.39 -2.62 -12.66
C CYS A 62 9.66 -4.12 -12.84
N PRO A 63 9.44 -4.98 -11.82
CA PRO A 63 9.67 -6.42 -11.93
C PRO A 63 8.89 -7.11 -13.06
N LEU A 64 7.76 -6.50 -13.49
CA LEU A 64 6.96 -6.96 -14.63
C LEU A 64 7.06 -5.97 -15.80
N MET A 65 8.26 -5.73 -16.31
CA MET A 65 8.46 -4.80 -17.44
C MET A 65 7.67 -5.20 -18.69
N GLU A 66 7.55 -6.48 -18.97
CA GLU A 66 6.80 -7.02 -20.12
C GLU A 66 5.29 -7.12 -19.86
N GLY A 67 4.86 -6.93 -18.61
CA GLY A 67 3.46 -6.98 -18.22
C GLY A 67 2.65 -5.83 -18.83
N VAL A 68 1.36 -6.07 -19.04
CA VAL A 68 0.43 -5.02 -19.46
C VAL A 68 0.04 -4.14 -18.29
N GLU A 69 -0.28 -2.88 -18.59
CA GLU A 69 -0.82 -1.97 -17.60
C GLU A 69 -2.20 -2.46 -17.10
N ASP A 70 -2.36 -2.55 -15.81
CA ASP A 70 -3.58 -3.03 -15.14
C ASP A 70 -4.18 -1.89 -14.31
N ASN A 71 -5.06 -1.10 -14.93
CA ASN A 71 -5.60 0.15 -14.38
C ASN A 71 -6.69 -0.09 -13.33
N TRP A 72 -6.37 -0.76 -12.21
CA TRP A 72 -7.30 -0.89 -11.12
C TRP A 72 -7.23 0.30 -10.14
N THR A 73 -8.23 0.38 -9.27
CA THR A 73 -8.44 1.50 -8.35
C THR A 73 -8.85 1.00 -6.98
N TRP A 74 -8.82 1.87 -5.98
CA TRP A 74 -9.34 1.57 -4.66
C TRP A 74 -10.87 1.47 -4.64
N SER A 75 -11.40 0.55 -3.84
CA SER A 75 -12.82 0.31 -3.74
C SER A 75 -13.53 1.41 -2.93
N LYS A 76 -14.57 2.02 -3.51
CA LYS A 76 -15.43 2.96 -2.80
C LYS A 76 -16.35 2.28 -1.78
N ARG A 77 -16.61 0.97 -1.95
CA ARG A 77 -17.51 0.18 -1.09
C ARG A 77 -16.74 -0.54 0.02
N HIS A 78 -15.57 -1.13 -0.30
CA HIS A 78 -14.77 -1.89 0.65
C HIS A 78 -13.65 -1.02 1.24
N ARG A 79 -14.03 -0.12 2.14
CA ARG A 79 -13.12 0.78 2.86
C ARG A 79 -13.69 1.18 4.21
N SER A 80 -12.81 1.59 5.11
CA SER A 80 -13.20 2.26 6.35
C SER A 80 -13.89 3.60 6.05
N LYS A 81 -14.80 4.01 6.93
CA LYS A 81 -15.40 5.36 6.94
C LYS A 81 -14.34 6.47 7.12
N GLU A 82 -13.22 6.15 7.76
CA GLU A 82 -12.09 7.05 8.00
C GLU A 82 -11.12 7.15 6.81
N VAL A 83 -11.50 6.61 5.64
CA VAL A 83 -10.74 6.69 4.39
C VAL A 83 -11.46 7.57 3.39
N VAL A 84 -10.76 8.53 2.82
CA VAL A 84 -11.22 9.35 1.70
C VAL A 84 -10.39 8.99 0.46
N LEU A 85 -11.07 8.79 -0.66
CA LEU A 85 -10.42 8.50 -1.95
C LEU A 85 -10.42 9.77 -2.82
N SER A 86 -9.29 10.04 -3.45
CA SER A 86 -9.11 11.20 -4.34
C SER A 86 -8.25 10.86 -5.55
N GLY A 87 -7.96 11.88 -6.35
CA GLY A 87 -7.17 11.75 -7.55
C GLY A 87 -7.92 11.10 -8.72
N PRO A 88 -7.30 11.06 -9.90
CA PRO A 88 -7.88 10.44 -11.07
C PRO A 88 -8.19 8.97 -10.76
N ASN A 89 -9.42 8.55 -11.03
CA ASN A 89 -9.91 7.18 -10.84
C ASN A 89 -9.77 6.64 -9.41
N SER A 90 -9.82 7.49 -8.36
CA SER A 90 -9.71 7.05 -6.97
C SER A 90 -8.43 6.25 -6.67
N ARG A 91 -7.29 6.68 -7.19
CA ARG A 91 -5.98 6.02 -6.98
C ARG A 91 -5.25 6.50 -5.72
N THR A 92 -5.69 7.60 -5.12
CA THR A 92 -5.11 8.14 -3.88
C THR A 92 -6.02 7.87 -2.69
N VAL A 93 -5.44 7.38 -1.62
CA VAL A 93 -6.08 7.08 -0.34
C VAL A 93 -5.60 8.09 0.70
N HIS A 94 -6.53 8.77 1.37
CA HIS A 94 -6.27 9.61 2.54
C HIS A 94 -6.85 8.93 3.76
N PHE A 95 -5.98 8.59 4.73
CA PHE A 95 -6.38 7.99 5.99
C PHE A 95 -6.59 9.08 7.05
N HIS A 96 -7.69 8.97 7.77
CA HIS A 96 -8.02 9.84 8.90
C HIS A 96 -7.80 11.32 8.57
N PRO A 97 -8.62 11.95 7.70
CA PRO A 97 -8.41 13.31 7.22
C PRO A 97 -8.34 14.36 8.34
N ASN A 98 -8.99 14.09 9.47
CA ASN A 98 -8.95 14.93 10.66
C ASN A 98 -8.04 14.30 11.73
N TRP A 99 -8.63 13.49 12.62
CA TRP A 99 -7.97 12.82 13.73
C TRP A 99 -8.13 11.31 13.63
N SER A 100 -7.08 10.60 14.01
CA SER A 100 -7.16 9.14 14.08
C SER A 100 -7.69 8.67 15.42
N LYS A 101 -8.73 7.85 15.38
CA LYS A 101 -9.32 7.18 16.55
C LYS A 101 -9.13 5.65 16.50
N GLY A 102 -8.31 5.16 15.58
CA GLY A 102 -8.11 3.72 15.41
C GLY A 102 -7.37 3.37 14.13
N THR A 103 -7.72 2.25 13.54
CA THR A 103 -7.10 1.72 12.31
C THR A 103 -8.11 1.77 11.17
N ALA A 104 -7.71 2.35 10.06
CA ALA A 104 -8.50 2.41 8.84
C ALA A 104 -7.81 1.64 7.72
N GLY A 105 -8.58 0.98 6.88
CA GLY A 105 -8.11 0.23 5.72
C GLY A 105 -8.97 0.44 4.49
N VAL A 106 -8.42 0.08 3.34
CA VAL A 106 -9.11 0.06 2.06
C VAL A 106 -8.61 -1.10 1.22
N GLN A 107 -9.54 -1.69 0.47
CA GLN A 107 -9.29 -2.78 -0.46
C GLN A 107 -9.25 -2.26 -1.89
N GLY A 108 -8.36 -2.82 -2.72
CA GLY A 108 -8.35 -2.63 -4.16
C GLY A 108 -9.52 -3.35 -4.83
N LYS A 109 -9.95 -2.88 -6.01
CA LYS A 109 -11.00 -3.55 -6.77
C LYS A 109 -10.52 -4.81 -7.51
N ARG A 110 -9.22 -4.92 -7.75
CA ARG A 110 -8.65 -6.01 -8.52
C ARG A 110 -8.55 -7.29 -7.70
N PRO A 111 -9.27 -8.36 -8.05
CA PRO A 111 -8.96 -9.69 -7.55
C PRO A 111 -7.62 -10.16 -8.12
N LEU A 112 -6.79 -10.72 -7.26
CA LEU A 112 -5.49 -11.29 -7.61
C LEU A 112 -5.71 -12.78 -7.91
N ASN A 113 -5.97 -13.09 -9.16
CA ASN A 113 -6.17 -14.46 -9.62
C ASN A 113 -4.83 -15.10 -10.01
N ASN A 114 -4.87 -16.19 -10.77
CA ASN A 114 -3.74 -17.05 -11.18
C ASN A 114 -2.70 -16.37 -12.10
N GLY A 115 -2.46 -15.06 -11.96
CA GLY A 115 -1.49 -14.30 -12.72
C GLY A 115 -0.44 -13.68 -11.82
N ARG A 116 0.53 -13.01 -12.45
CA ARG A 116 1.46 -12.15 -11.75
C ARG A 116 0.94 -10.73 -11.75
N HIS A 117 0.85 -10.12 -10.57
CA HIS A 117 0.37 -8.75 -10.39
C HIS A 117 1.43 -7.95 -9.64
N TYR A 118 1.78 -6.81 -10.18
CA TYR A 118 2.69 -5.87 -9.55
C TYR A 118 2.02 -4.50 -9.40
N TRP A 119 2.18 -3.90 -8.23
CA TRP A 119 1.74 -2.52 -8.00
C TRP A 119 2.71 -1.77 -7.10
N GLU A 120 2.75 -0.46 -7.29
CA GLU A 120 3.57 0.45 -6.51
C GLU A 120 2.72 1.49 -5.80
N LEU A 121 3.05 1.74 -4.55
CA LEU A 121 2.45 2.72 -3.69
C LEU A 121 3.49 3.79 -3.35
N HIS A 122 3.17 5.04 -3.63
CA HIS A 122 3.89 6.16 -3.05
C HIS A 122 3.22 6.51 -1.73
N VAL A 123 3.96 6.40 -0.63
CA VAL A 123 3.52 6.75 0.71
C VAL A 123 4.08 8.12 1.04
N SER A 124 3.21 9.04 1.46
CA SER A 124 3.60 10.40 1.85
C SER A 124 4.59 10.39 3.03
N GLN A 125 5.16 11.53 3.35
CA GLN A 125 6.11 11.67 4.46
C GLN A 125 5.54 11.31 5.84
N ARG A 126 4.22 11.10 5.98
CA ARG A 126 3.57 10.77 7.26
C ARG A 126 3.67 9.27 7.57
N VAL A 127 4.89 8.73 7.55
CA VAL A 127 5.20 7.35 7.93
C VAL A 127 5.55 7.32 9.41
N PHE A 128 4.54 7.12 10.27
CA PHE A 128 4.70 7.05 11.72
C PHE A 128 3.50 6.36 12.38
N GLY A 129 3.50 6.29 13.69
CA GLY A 129 2.39 5.79 14.50
C GLY A 129 2.45 4.30 14.78
N THR A 130 1.33 3.76 15.24
CA THR A 130 1.26 2.37 15.67
C THR A 130 1.41 1.41 14.52
N SER A 131 0.72 1.67 13.39
CA SER A 131 0.69 0.76 12.25
C SER A 131 0.41 1.50 10.95
N ILE A 132 1.23 1.23 9.94
CA ILE A 132 0.96 1.43 8.52
C ILE A 132 1.29 0.10 7.85
N MET A 133 0.34 -0.47 7.10
CA MET A 133 0.50 -1.80 6.56
C MET A 133 0.15 -1.86 5.08
N PHE A 134 0.88 -2.71 4.37
CA PHE A 134 0.74 -2.99 2.95
C PHE A 134 0.61 -4.49 2.75
N GLY A 135 -0.28 -4.92 1.87
CA GLY A 135 -0.40 -6.35 1.58
C GLY A 135 -1.66 -6.72 0.84
N ILE A 136 -2.14 -7.92 1.13
CA ILE A 136 -3.31 -8.51 0.50
C ILE A 136 -4.24 -9.13 1.55
N GLY A 137 -5.47 -9.39 1.14
CA GLY A 137 -6.43 -10.10 1.98
C GLY A 137 -7.65 -10.55 1.20
N THR A 138 -8.44 -11.42 1.81
CA THR A 138 -9.74 -11.85 1.29
C THR A 138 -10.80 -10.75 1.52
N LYS A 139 -12.01 -10.94 1.04
CA LYS A 139 -13.14 -10.02 1.33
C LYS A 139 -13.47 -9.94 2.82
N SER A 140 -13.13 -10.97 3.58
CA SER A 140 -13.38 -11.08 5.02
C SER A 140 -12.34 -10.33 5.86
N ALA A 141 -11.27 -9.81 5.25
CA ALA A 141 -10.28 -9.00 5.93
C ALA A 141 -10.90 -7.73 6.53
N ARG A 142 -10.64 -7.48 7.80
CA ARG A 142 -11.14 -6.30 8.49
C ARG A 142 -10.52 -5.03 7.90
N LEU A 143 -11.36 -4.01 7.67
CA LEU A 143 -10.94 -2.71 7.12
C LEU A 143 -11.16 -1.53 8.09
N HIS A 144 -11.70 -1.80 9.29
CA HIS A 144 -11.91 -0.77 10.30
C HIS A 144 -11.82 -1.33 11.72
N ALA A 145 -11.10 -0.63 12.59
CA ALA A 145 -11.08 -0.92 14.02
C ALA A 145 -11.00 0.40 14.81
N ASN A 146 -11.78 0.49 15.91
CA ASN A 146 -11.74 1.62 16.83
C ASN A 146 -10.54 1.54 17.81
N ALA A 147 -9.49 0.83 17.43
CA ALA A 147 -8.26 0.67 18.19
C ALA A 147 -7.04 0.75 17.27
N PHE A 148 -5.93 1.22 17.80
CA PHE A 148 -4.65 1.29 17.09
C PHE A 148 -3.97 -0.08 17.10
N ARG A 149 -4.06 -0.82 15.97
CA ARG A 149 -3.53 -2.20 15.87
C ARG A 149 -2.95 -2.50 14.50
N ASN A 150 -2.17 -3.58 14.40
CA ASN A 150 -1.76 -4.16 13.13
C ASN A 150 -2.92 -5.00 12.57
N MET A 151 -3.87 -4.33 11.92
CA MET A 151 -5.14 -4.92 11.51
C MET A 151 -4.99 -5.90 10.35
N LEU A 152 -4.12 -5.60 9.36
CA LEU A 152 -3.89 -6.50 8.23
C LEU A 152 -2.99 -7.66 8.68
N GLY A 153 -3.55 -8.86 8.72
CA GLY A 153 -2.87 -10.06 9.21
C GLY A 153 -3.12 -10.35 10.70
N GLU A 154 -4.07 -9.67 11.36
CA GLU A 154 -4.51 -10.02 12.72
C GLU A 154 -5.18 -11.41 12.76
N ASN A 155 -5.66 -11.90 11.62
CA ASN A 155 -6.30 -13.19 11.43
C ASN A 155 -5.84 -13.86 10.11
N GLU A 156 -6.49 -14.97 9.72
CA GLU A 156 -6.21 -15.74 8.50
C GLU A 156 -6.59 -15.03 7.20
N HIS A 157 -7.40 -13.97 7.25
CA HIS A 157 -7.93 -13.26 6.08
C HIS A 157 -6.98 -12.20 5.52
N GLY A 158 -5.80 -12.00 6.11
CA GLY A 158 -4.87 -10.97 5.68
C GLY A 158 -3.40 -11.36 5.79
N TRP A 159 -2.59 -10.80 4.89
CA TRP A 159 -1.13 -10.92 4.84
C TRP A 159 -0.53 -9.54 4.66
N GLY A 160 0.16 -9.04 5.66
CA GLY A 160 0.61 -7.65 5.67
C GLY A 160 2.05 -7.44 6.10
N LEU A 161 2.71 -6.46 5.47
CA LEU A 161 3.97 -5.88 5.90
C LEU A 161 3.69 -4.56 6.62
N SER A 162 4.14 -4.46 7.87
CA SER A 162 4.10 -3.22 8.65
C SER A 162 5.30 -2.31 8.29
N HIS A 163 5.13 -0.99 8.34
CA HIS A 163 6.23 -0.02 8.25
C HIS A 163 7.33 -0.24 9.31
N LYS A 164 7.05 -1.02 10.34
CA LYS A 164 8.04 -1.46 11.34
C LYS A 164 8.94 -2.59 10.84
N GLY A 165 8.76 -3.04 9.58
CA GLY A 165 9.55 -4.11 8.98
C GLY A 165 9.12 -5.52 9.37
N VAL A 166 7.93 -5.67 9.92
CA VAL A 166 7.38 -6.92 10.45
C VAL A 166 6.24 -7.41 9.57
N LEU A 167 6.29 -8.68 9.18
CA LEU A 167 5.18 -9.38 8.53
C LEU A 167 4.14 -9.82 9.57
N TRP A 168 2.87 -9.80 9.16
CA TRP A 168 1.74 -10.21 9.98
C TRP A 168 0.82 -11.15 9.21
N HIS A 169 0.51 -12.31 9.81
CA HIS A 169 -0.52 -13.25 9.35
C HIS A 169 -0.99 -14.12 10.52
N LYS A 170 -2.29 -14.36 10.64
CA LYS A 170 -2.91 -15.14 11.73
C LYS A 170 -2.50 -14.67 13.12
N GLY A 171 -2.33 -13.34 13.31
CA GLY A 171 -1.87 -12.77 14.57
C GLY A 171 -0.38 -12.98 14.87
N VAL A 172 0.35 -13.71 14.02
CA VAL A 172 1.80 -13.97 14.19
C VAL A 172 2.61 -12.89 13.52
N ALA A 173 3.64 -12.40 14.23
CA ALA A 173 4.57 -11.38 13.79
C ALA A 173 5.95 -11.98 13.48
N LEU A 174 6.51 -11.69 12.31
CA LEU A 174 7.83 -12.14 11.90
C LEU A 174 8.66 -10.97 11.40
N LEU A 175 9.88 -10.80 11.94
CA LEU A 175 10.82 -9.80 11.44
C LEU A 175 11.24 -10.15 10.01
N TYR A 176 11.10 -9.16 9.10
CA TYR A 176 11.38 -9.36 7.68
C TYR A 176 12.39 -8.35 7.12
N THR A 177 12.27 -7.08 7.51
CA THR A 177 13.17 -6.03 7.03
C THR A 177 13.38 -4.97 8.10
N LYS A 178 14.29 -4.04 7.83
CA LYS A 178 14.49 -2.89 8.71
C LYS A 178 13.25 -1.99 8.74
N ARG A 179 12.99 -1.38 9.90
CA ARG A 179 11.96 -0.36 10.08
C ARG A 179 12.11 0.75 9.04
N PHE A 180 11.01 1.25 8.52
CA PHE A 180 10.98 2.38 7.61
C PHE A 180 11.36 3.65 8.37
N ARG A 181 12.02 4.57 7.68
CA ARG A 181 12.36 5.86 8.26
C ARG A 181 11.09 6.67 8.50
N GLU A 182 10.89 7.10 9.73
CA GLU A 182 9.74 7.92 10.08
C GLU A 182 9.79 9.30 9.41
N ASN A 183 8.62 9.86 9.14
CA ASN A 183 8.45 11.17 8.52
C ASN A 183 9.21 11.32 7.19
N HIS A 184 9.41 10.21 6.48
CA HIS A 184 10.09 10.19 5.20
C HIS A 184 9.21 9.48 4.14
N PRO A 185 8.99 10.10 2.97
CA PRO A 185 8.23 9.45 1.91
C PRO A 185 8.96 8.19 1.46
N THR A 186 8.20 7.15 1.13
CA THR A 186 8.75 5.88 0.68
C THR A 186 7.91 5.29 -0.43
N GLN A 187 8.53 4.50 -1.29
CA GLN A 187 7.83 3.76 -2.35
C GLN A 187 7.83 2.28 -2.01
N ILE A 188 6.65 1.70 -2.00
CA ILE A 188 6.46 0.27 -1.74
C ILE A 188 5.94 -0.40 -3.00
N GLY A 189 6.72 -1.33 -3.53
CA GLY A 189 6.30 -2.24 -4.58
C GLY A 189 5.84 -3.56 -3.98
N VAL A 190 4.81 -4.15 -4.55
CA VAL A 190 4.28 -5.46 -4.16
C VAL A 190 4.11 -6.30 -5.40
N LEU A 191 4.71 -7.49 -5.40
CA LEU A 191 4.57 -8.49 -6.45
C LEU A 191 3.85 -9.70 -5.88
N PHE A 192 2.66 -9.97 -6.39
CA PHE A 192 1.92 -11.20 -6.15
C PHE A 192 2.12 -12.13 -7.35
N ASP A 193 2.57 -13.35 -7.08
CA ASP A 193 2.65 -14.42 -8.06
C ASP A 193 1.63 -15.51 -7.69
N GLY A 194 0.52 -15.55 -8.41
CA GLY A 194 -0.56 -16.49 -8.12
C GLY A 194 -0.26 -17.92 -8.55
N ILE A 195 0.78 -18.16 -9.38
CA ILE A 195 1.20 -19.52 -9.77
C ILE A 195 2.06 -20.12 -8.67
N GLU A 196 3.12 -19.40 -8.32
CA GLU A 196 4.03 -19.80 -7.24
C GLU A 196 3.42 -19.61 -5.85
N GLY A 197 2.28 -18.91 -5.76
CA GLY A 197 1.62 -18.59 -4.50
C GLY A 197 2.48 -17.74 -3.60
N THR A 198 3.18 -16.73 -4.15
CA THR A 198 4.11 -15.91 -3.38
C THR A 198 3.75 -14.44 -3.36
N LEU A 199 4.11 -13.75 -2.26
CA LEU A 199 4.05 -12.30 -2.14
C LEU A 199 5.44 -11.76 -1.82
N THR A 200 5.94 -10.86 -2.68
CA THR A 200 7.26 -10.24 -2.56
C THR A 200 7.11 -8.73 -2.42
N TYR A 201 7.90 -8.13 -1.53
CA TYR A 201 7.92 -6.68 -1.36
C TYR A 201 9.19 -6.05 -1.91
N TYR A 202 9.03 -4.82 -2.36
CA TYR A 202 10.10 -3.93 -2.80
C TYR A 202 10.00 -2.62 -2.02
N LYS A 203 11.13 -2.08 -1.59
CA LYS A 203 11.18 -0.79 -0.93
C LYS A 203 12.14 0.12 -1.69
N ASP A 204 11.66 1.27 -2.13
CA ASP A 204 12.42 2.26 -2.89
C ASP A 204 13.18 1.65 -4.10
N GLY A 205 12.51 0.69 -4.79
CA GLY A 205 13.05 -0.07 -5.92
C GLY A 205 13.91 -1.28 -5.57
N LYS A 206 14.24 -1.49 -4.29
CA LYS A 206 15.03 -2.64 -3.83
C LYS A 206 14.13 -3.80 -3.44
N CYS A 207 14.40 -5.00 -3.98
CA CYS A 207 13.71 -6.24 -3.58
C CYS A 207 14.05 -6.60 -2.12
N LEU A 208 13.04 -6.88 -1.33
CA LEU A 208 13.18 -7.34 0.06
C LEU A 208 13.09 -8.87 0.19
N GLY A 209 12.78 -9.58 -0.92
CA GLY A 209 12.60 -11.02 -0.96
C GLY A 209 11.14 -11.45 -0.83
N VAL A 210 10.93 -12.77 -0.84
CA VAL A 210 9.59 -13.37 -0.68
C VAL A 210 9.17 -13.29 0.79
N ALA A 211 8.01 -12.65 1.02
CA ALA A 211 7.45 -12.47 2.36
C ALA A 211 6.51 -13.61 2.76
N PHE A 212 5.62 -14.02 1.85
CA PHE A 212 4.64 -15.08 2.10
C PHE A 212 4.64 -16.09 0.97
N ARG A 213 4.31 -17.34 1.31
CA ARG A 213 4.18 -18.50 0.38
C ARG A 213 2.87 -19.21 0.61
N GLY A 214 2.48 -20.08 -0.32
CA GLY A 214 1.26 -20.89 -0.22
C GLY A 214 -0.03 -20.14 -0.50
N LEU A 215 0.05 -18.94 -1.10
CA LEU A 215 -1.12 -18.12 -1.41
C LEU A 215 -1.97 -18.67 -2.55
N ASN A 216 -1.41 -19.58 -3.37
CA ASN A 216 -2.13 -20.31 -4.42
C ASN A 216 -3.03 -21.44 -3.87
N GLN A 217 -2.95 -21.73 -2.57
CA GLN A 217 -3.80 -22.71 -1.88
C GLN A 217 -5.04 -22.05 -1.24
N ILE A 218 -5.19 -20.73 -1.39
CA ILE A 218 -6.32 -19.98 -0.85
C ILE A 218 -7.43 -19.96 -1.91
N ASP A 219 -8.57 -20.56 -1.59
CA ASP A 219 -9.72 -20.65 -2.50
C ASP A 219 -10.43 -19.31 -2.69
N GLU A 220 -10.39 -18.44 -1.67
CA GLU A 220 -11.00 -17.12 -1.74
C GLU A 220 -10.18 -16.15 -2.60
N PRO A 221 -10.85 -15.29 -3.39
CA PRO A 221 -10.17 -14.22 -4.11
C PRO A 221 -9.40 -13.29 -3.17
N LEU A 222 -8.13 -13.03 -3.49
CA LEU A 222 -7.25 -12.11 -2.77
C LEU A 222 -7.29 -10.73 -3.42
N TYR A 223 -7.18 -9.69 -2.61
CA TYR A 223 -7.22 -8.29 -3.05
C TYR A 223 -6.09 -7.48 -2.42
N PRO A 224 -5.54 -6.46 -3.11
CA PRO A 224 -4.64 -5.50 -2.49
C PRO A 224 -5.32 -4.80 -1.32
N ILE A 225 -4.63 -4.67 -0.19
CA ILE A 225 -5.13 -3.96 0.99
C ILE A 225 -4.04 -3.06 1.54
N VAL A 226 -4.42 -1.87 1.97
CA VAL A 226 -3.56 -0.97 2.75
C VAL A 226 -4.31 -0.46 3.98
N CYS A 227 -3.57 -0.29 5.09
CA CYS A 227 -4.12 0.20 6.35
C CYS A 227 -3.21 1.25 6.98
N SER A 228 -3.79 2.18 7.74
CA SER A 228 -3.03 3.15 8.53
C SER A 228 -3.76 3.49 9.82
N THR A 229 -2.96 3.73 10.88
CA THR A 229 -3.40 4.35 12.14
C THR A 229 -3.05 5.82 12.20
N ALA A 230 -2.20 6.32 11.31
CA ALA A 230 -1.71 7.69 11.35
C ALA A 230 -2.67 8.64 10.61
N ALA A 231 -3.02 9.75 11.28
CA ALA A 231 -3.84 10.78 10.68
C ALA A 231 -3.13 11.46 9.50
N LYS A 232 -3.90 11.78 8.46
CA LYS A 232 -3.44 12.48 7.25
C LYS A 232 -2.34 11.73 6.49
N THR A 233 -2.23 10.40 6.67
CA THR A 233 -1.38 9.58 5.80
C THR A 233 -2.02 9.46 4.44
N GLU A 234 -1.22 9.66 3.41
CA GLU A 234 -1.62 9.54 2.02
C GLU A 234 -0.83 8.45 1.33
N MET A 235 -1.53 7.62 0.54
CA MET A 235 -0.94 6.58 -0.29
C MET A 235 -1.50 6.67 -1.70
N THR A 236 -0.61 6.86 -2.68
CA THR A 236 -0.99 6.96 -4.09
C THR A 236 -0.51 5.74 -4.87
N LEU A 237 -1.42 5.10 -5.57
CA LEU A 237 -1.13 4.00 -6.47
C LEU A 237 -0.49 4.55 -7.75
N LYS A 238 0.80 4.27 -7.97
CA LYS A 238 1.60 4.83 -9.07
C LYS A 238 1.65 3.93 -10.29
N CYS A 239 2.12 2.71 -10.09
CA CYS A 239 2.27 1.72 -11.14
C CYS A 239 1.40 0.51 -10.83
N THR A 240 0.77 -0.04 -11.84
CA THR A 240 0.03 -1.30 -11.74
C THR A 240 0.25 -2.08 -13.02
N ARG A 241 0.76 -3.29 -12.90
CA ARG A 241 1.03 -4.17 -14.03
C ARG A 241 0.55 -5.58 -13.76
N ARG A 242 0.15 -6.27 -14.82
CA ARG A 242 -0.22 -7.66 -14.78
C ARG A 242 0.48 -8.41 -15.91
N GLU A 243 1.02 -9.57 -15.59
CA GLU A 243 1.49 -10.53 -16.57
C GLU A 243 0.46 -11.65 -16.73
N PHE A 244 0.10 -11.94 -17.96
CA PHE A 244 -0.78 -13.05 -18.29
C PHE A 244 0.03 -14.33 -18.38
N VAL A 245 -0.36 -15.29 -17.57
CA VAL A 245 0.38 -16.54 -17.44
C VAL A 245 -0.06 -17.58 -18.47
N SER A 246 -1.33 -17.56 -18.86
CA SER A 246 -1.89 -18.52 -19.80
C SER A 246 -2.12 -17.91 -21.17
N LEU A 247 -2.05 -18.74 -22.22
CA LEU A 247 -2.47 -18.37 -23.56
C LEU A 247 -3.92 -17.87 -23.58
N GLN A 248 -4.78 -18.43 -22.74
CA GLN A 248 -6.16 -18.05 -22.59
C GLN A 248 -6.30 -16.59 -22.12
N ASP A 249 -5.53 -16.17 -21.11
CA ASP A 249 -5.51 -14.78 -20.66
C ASP A 249 -4.95 -13.82 -21.72
N ARG A 250 -3.94 -14.25 -22.47
CA ARG A 250 -3.41 -13.47 -23.60
C ARG A 250 -4.47 -13.30 -24.69
N CYS A 251 -5.19 -14.35 -25.04
CA CYS A 251 -6.29 -14.30 -25.99
C CYS A 251 -7.40 -13.37 -25.51
N ARG A 252 -7.79 -13.48 -24.21
CA ARG A 252 -8.75 -12.56 -23.59
C ARG A 252 -8.32 -11.10 -23.74
N ALA A 253 -7.06 -10.79 -23.44
CA ALA A 253 -6.54 -9.43 -23.55
C ALA A 253 -6.64 -8.87 -24.98
N VAL A 254 -6.35 -9.70 -26.01
CA VAL A 254 -6.47 -9.32 -27.41
C VAL A 254 -7.92 -9.08 -27.82
N ILE A 255 -8.84 -9.99 -27.42
CA ILE A 255 -10.27 -9.86 -27.68
C ILE A 255 -10.81 -8.58 -27.05
N MET A 256 -10.47 -8.31 -25.77
CA MET A 256 -10.96 -7.17 -25.01
C MET A 256 -10.44 -5.82 -25.51
N ARG A 257 -9.35 -5.78 -26.24
CA ARG A 257 -8.93 -4.56 -26.97
C ARG A 257 -9.93 -4.16 -28.06
N ARG A 258 -10.66 -5.12 -28.62
CA ARG A 258 -11.67 -4.91 -29.69
C ARG A 258 -13.08 -4.82 -29.14
N VAL A 259 -13.41 -5.67 -28.17
CA VAL A 259 -14.71 -5.72 -27.48
C VAL A 259 -14.64 -4.86 -26.24
N ARG A 260 -15.07 -3.59 -26.34
CA ARG A 260 -14.90 -2.60 -25.26
C ARG A 260 -16.11 -2.44 -24.35
N SER A 261 -17.20 -3.20 -24.61
CA SER A 261 -18.45 -3.09 -23.83
C SER A 261 -19.19 -4.41 -23.76
N THR A 262 -19.94 -4.61 -22.70
CA THR A 262 -20.80 -5.79 -22.45
C THR A 262 -21.79 -6.00 -23.59
N SER A 263 -22.39 -4.93 -24.12
CA SER A 263 -23.33 -5.01 -25.25
C SER A 263 -22.70 -5.50 -26.56
N ARG A 264 -21.40 -5.29 -26.75
CA ARG A 264 -20.68 -5.87 -27.89
C ARG A 264 -20.34 -7.34 -27.65
N LEU A 265 -20.07 -7.71 -26.40
CA LEU A 265 -19.80 -9.09 -26.02
C LEU A 265 -21.04 -9.97 -26.23
N GLU A 266 -22.22 -9.50 -25.82
CA GLU A 266 -23.50 -10.19 -26.00
C GLU A 266 -23.82 -10.48 -27.49
N LYS A 267 -23.42 -9.58 -28.39
CA LYS A 267 -23.59 -9.77 -29.83
C LYS A 267 -22.77 -10.93 -30.41
N LEU A 268 -21.73 -11.36 -29.70
CA LEU A 268 -20.88 -12.48 -30.16
C LEU A 268 -21.53 -13.85 -29.90
N LYS A 269 -22.64 -13.92 -29.17
CA LYS A 269 -23.38 -15.16 -28.83
C LYS A 269 -22.46 -16.30 -28.36
N LEU A 270 -21.53 -15.99 -27.48
CA LEU A 270 -20.54 -16.93 -26.95
C LEU A 270 -21.20 -17.84 -25.90
N PRO A 271 -20.66 -19.08 -25.71
CA PRO A 271 -21.04 -19.93 -24.57
C PRO A 271 -20.88 -19.19 -23.25
N LEU A 272 -21.79 -19.42 -22.29
CA LEU A 272 -21.79 -18.74 -20.99
C LEU A 272 -20.42 -18.71 -20.29
N PRO A 273 -19.66 -19.84 -20.17
CA PRO A 273 -18.37 -19.80 -19.47
C PRO A 273 -17.34 -18.87 -20.13
N ILE A 274 -17.39 -18.71 -21.46
CA ILE A 274 -16.51 -17.81 -22.21
C ILE A 274 -16.99 -16.37 -22.06
N SER A 275 -18.31 -16.15 -22.10
CA SER A 275 -18.89 -14.82 -21.92
C SER A 275 -18.57 -14.28 -20.54
N ASP A 276 -18.76 -15.08 -19.48
CA ASP A 276 -18.45 -14.71 -18.09
C ASP A 276 -16.96 -14.42 -17.91
N TYR A 277 -16.10 -15.27 -18.45
CA TYR A 277 -14.63 -15.08 -18.43
C TYR A 277 -14.19 -13.78 -19.11
N LEU A 278 -14.87 -13.38 -20.19
CA LEU A 278 -14.59 -12.12 -20.89
C LEU A 278 -15.20 -10.91 -20.17
N SER A 279 -16.41 -11.04 -19.59
CA SER A 279 -17.13 -9.94 -18.93
C SER A 279 -16.47 -9.49 -17.65
N GLU A 280 -15.76 -10.37 -16.93
CA GLU A 280 -15.00 -10.06 -15.69
C GLU A 280 -14.10 -8.80 -15.83
N VAL A 281 -13.61 -8.51 -17.03
CA VAL A 281 -12.76 -7.33 -17.32
C VAL A 281 -13.56 -6.09 -17.69
N ILE A 282 -14.81 -6.24 -18.15
CA ILE A 282 -15.64 -5.11 -18.61
C ILE A 282 -16.30 -4.41 -17.44
N ASP A 283 -16.74 -5.15 -16.43
CA ASP A 283 -17.42 -4.59 -15.24
C ASP A 283 -16.55 -3.58 -14.48
N ASP A 284 -15.24 -3.67 -14.62
CA ASP A 284 -14.31 -2.68 -14.07
C ASP A 284 -14.29 -1.33 -14.83
N LYS A 285 -14.84 -1.26 -16.04
CA LYS A 285 -14.74 -0.08 -16.93
C LYS A 285 -16.02 0.71 -17.08
N GLU A 286 -17.20 0.20 -16.68
CA GLU A 286 -18.43 0.98 -16.75
C GLU A 286 -18.47 2.05 -15.63
N PRO A 287 -18.54 3.35 -15.99
CA PRO A 287 -18.91 4.37 -15.02
C PRO A 287 -20.34 4.09 -14.56
N LEU A 288 -20.54 4.06 -13.23
CA LEU A 288 -21.84 3.92 -12.59
C LEU A 288 -22.91 4.71 -13.35
N ARG A 289 -23.79 4.02 -14.09
CA ARG A 289 -25.02 4.61 -14.62
C ARG A 289 -25.72 5.28 -13.46
N GLN A 290 -25.82 6.61 -13.53
CA GLN A 290 -26.64 7.38 -12.62
C GLN A 290 -28.07 6.80 -12.72
N LYS A 291 -28.57 6.23 -11.62
CA LYS A 291 -29.97 5.88 -11.49
C LYS A 291 -30.79 7.15 -11.81
N PRO A 292 -31.79 7.09 -12.70
CA PRO A 292 -32.61 8.26 -12.97
C PRO A 292 -33.19 8.77 -11.65
N ARG A 293 -33.01 10.05 -11.39
CA ARG A 293 -33.65 10.75 -10.26
C ARG A 293 -35.16 10.47 -10.36
N ARG A 294 -35.70 9.77 -9.39
CA ARG A 294 -37.18 9.71 -9.18
C ARG A 294 -37.62 11.16 -9.03
N LYS A 295 -38.42 11.63 -10.01
CA LYS A 295 -39.19 12.87 -9.87
C LYS A 295 -40.07 12.69 -8.63
N MET A 296 -39.90 13.56 -7.66
CA MET A 296 -40.86 13.70 -6.57
C MET A 296 -42.18 14.18 -7.18
N PRO A 297 -43.33 13.64 -6.76
CA PRO A 297 -44.61 14.20 -7.15
C PRO A 297 -44.74 15.61 -6.58
N SER A 298 -45.13 16.55 -7.46
CA SER A 298 -45.50 17.90 -7.10
C SER A 298 -46.63 17.87 -6.07
N LYS A 299 -46.49 18.58 -4.96
CA LYS A 299 -47.55 18.85 -4.01
C LYS A 299 -48.70 19.53 -4.77
N CYS A 300 -49.88 18.91 -4.75
CA CYS A 300 -51.13 19.56 -5.12
C CYS A 300 -51.43 20.67 -4.11
N ASP A 301 -51.54 21.87 -4.60
CA ASP A 301 -52.20 22.98 -3.93
C ASP A 301 -53.68 22.60 -3.68
N HIS A 302 -54.06 22.60 -2.43
CA HIS A 302 -55.48 22.73 -2.06
C HIS A 302 -55.69 24.15 -1.56
N THR A 303 -56.26 24.95 -2.47
CA THR A 303 -57.10 26.10 -2.14
C THR A 303 -58.52 25.59 -2.04
N GLU A 304 -59.08 25.65 -0.88
CA GLU A 304 -60.40 26.17 -0.47
C GLU A 304 -60.61 25.93 1.02
#